data_cc22c45663b84b32fea52e75d23b2ad0
#
_entry.id   cc22c45663b84b32fea52e75d23b2ad0
#
_cell.length_a   1.000
_cell.length_b   1.000
_cell.length_c   1.000
_cell.angle_alpha   90.00
_cell.angle_beta   90.00
_cell.angle_gamma   90.00
#
_symmetry.space_group_name_H-M   'P 1'
#
loop_
_entity.id
_entity.type
_entity.pdbx_description
1 polymer ?
#
loop_
_entity_poly.entity_id
_entity_poly.type
_entity_poly.pdbx_seq_one_letter_code
_entity_poly.pdbx_strand_id
1 'polypeptide(L)'
;MGYFAARSAPLGRVPAEIVTAAFYNFTPERVAKSLSGAWSVISPSDALRAREQSAAAALRRCGVADDEARVAADLAMKAATGAEVGGRTLYAANRALEWPQDPVARLWQAMTLLREHRGDGHVAVLTALGISGRECNVLHAAAERVPEEMIKRSRDYDDAQWELHREALRERGLLDTAGVLTKAGRELKQHLEDTTDALALAALAALDDSEVEELFRTLTPITRKVVAAGDIPAATPMGLSRADLDDDSAHLR
;
A
#
# COMPACT_ATOMS: atom_id res chain seq x y z
N MET A 1 4.94 -4.96 -16.01
CA MET A 1 3.69 -4.54 -16.70
C MET A 1 2.45 -4.80 -15.84
N GLY A 2 2.11 -6.03 -15.47
CA GLY A 2 0.85 -6.37 -14.80
C GLY A 2 0.52 -5.59 -13.52
N TYR A 3 1.46 -5.44 -12.60
CA TYR A 3 1.24 -4.70 -11.35
C TYR A 3 0.85 -3.23 -11.59
N PHE A 4 1.60 -2.52 -12.46
CA PHE A 4 1.32 -1.10 -12.71
C PHE A 4 -0.01 -0.90 -13.44
N ALA A 5 -0.29 -1.70 -14.46
CA ALA A 5 -1.55 -1.64 -15.18
C ALA A 5 -2.74 -1.96 -14.26
N ALA A 6 -2.67 -3.06 -13.51
CA ALA A 6 -3.75 -3.45 -12.61
C ALA A 6 -4.03 -2.43 -11.51
N ARG A 7 -2.96 -1.85 -10.89
CA ARG A 7 -3.13 -0.86 -9.82
C ARG A 7 -3.59 0.50 -10.34
N SER A 8 -3.15 0.92 -11.55
CA SER A 8 -3.56 2.20 -12.15
C SER A 8 -4.86 2.13 -12.95
N ALA A 9 -5.40 0.93 -13.22
CA ALA A 9 -6.62 0.76 -14.00
C ALA A 9 -7.83 1.60 -13.53
N PRO A 10 -8.04 1.86 -12.22
CA PRO A 10 -9.11 2.74 -11.76
C PRO A 10 -8.99 4.18 -12.29
N LEU A 11 -7.77 4.65 -12.59
CA LEU A 11 -7.54 5.96 -13.20
C LEU A 11 -7.89 6.02 -14.69
N GLY A 12 -8.12 4.86 -15.33
CA GLY A 12 -8.32 4.77 -16.77
C GLY A 12 -7.01 4.90 -17.56
N ARG A 13 -7.13 5.33 -18.81
CA ARG A 13 -5.97 5.56 -19.71
C ARG A 13 -5.39 6.96 -19.46
N VAL A 14 -4.65 7.10 -18.39
CA VAL A 14 -3.95 8.35 -18.07
C VAL A 14 -2.49 8.29 -18.52
N PRO A 15 -1.81 9.45 -18.74
CA PRO A 15 -0.37 9.53 -18.97
C PRO A 15 0.43 8.89 -17.82
N ALA A 16 1.63 8.38 -18.14
CA ALA A 16 2.50 7.74 -17.14
C ALA A 16 2.89 8.69 -16.00
N GLU A 17 2.95 9.98 -16.27
CA GLU A 17 3.22 11.04 -15.29
C GLU A 17 2.17 11.09 -14.18
N ILE A 18 0.89 10.89 -14.50
CA ILE A 18 -0.20 10.84 -13.49
C ILE A 18 -0.03 9.61 -12.60
N VAL A 19 0.32 8.46 -13.20
CA VAL A 19 0.58 7.24 -12.44
C VAL A 19 1.85 7.39 -11.58
N THR A 20 2.90 8.03 -12.11
CA THR A 20 4.12 8.33 -11.36
C THR A 20 3.83 9.22 -10.14
N ALA A 21 3.04 10.26 -10.30
CA ALA A 21 2.64 11.14 -9.20
C ALA A 21 1.87 10.36 -8.11
N ALA A 22 0.93 9.49 -8.50
CA ALA A 22 0.13 8.71 -7.56
C ALA A 22 0.91 7.55 -6.91
N PHE A 23 1.88 6.95 -7.62
CA PHE A 23 2.68 5.84 -7.11
C PHE A 23 3.95 6.28 -6.37
N TYR A 24 4.34 7.50 -6.51
CA TYR A 24 5.35 8.30 -5.82
C TYR A 24 6.73 7.62 -5.60
N ASN A 25 6.77 6.43 -4.99
CA ASN A 25 7.99 5.71 -4.61
C ASN A 25 8.64 4.92 -5.75
N PHE A 26 8.07 4.99 -6.97
CA PHE A 26 8.66 4.38 -8.16
C PHE A 26 9.32 5.43 -9.04
N THR A 27 10.38 5.04 -9.75
CA THR A 27 11.01 5.94 -10.72
C THR A 27 10.08 6.21 -11.91
N PRO A 28 10.08 7.42 -12.51
CA PRO A 28 9.28 7.72 -13.70
C PRO A 28 9.56 6.74 -14.84
N GLU A 29 10.82 6.37 -15.04
CA GLU A 29 11.28 5.44 -16.08
C GLU A 29 10.67 4.05 -15.87
N ARG A 30 10.62 3.58 -14.62
CA ARG A 30 10.00 2.30 -14.25
C ARG A 30 8.51 2.29 -14.55
N VAL A 31 7.81 3.37 -14.21
CA VAL A 31 6.37 3.52 -14.47
C VAL A 31 6.12 3.57 -15.98
N ALA A 32 6.80 4.44 -16.70
CA ALA A 32 6.65 4.61 -18.15
C ALA A 32 6.93 3.30 -18.90
N LYS A 33 8.04 2.62 -18.60
CA LYS A 33 8.41 1.30 -19.18
C LYS A 33 7.32 0.26 -18.90
N SER A 34 6.76 0.26 -17.70
CA SER A 34 5.76 -0.74 -17.29
C SER A 34 4.39 -0.50 -17.91
N LEU A 35 4.04 0.74 -18.22
CA LEU A 35 2.77 1.11 -18.84
C LEU A 35 2.86 1.18 -20.38
N SER A 36 4.07 1.25 -20.94
CA SER A 36 4.27 1.26 -22.36
C SER A 36 3.62 0.04 -23.03
N GLY A 37 2.62 0.31 -23.89
CA GLY A 37 1.86 -0.73 -24.56
C GLY A 37 0.86 -1.52 -23.69
N ALA A 38 0.77 -1.27 -22.38
CA ALA A 38 -0.16 -2.01 -21.52
C ALA A 38 -1.60 -1.92 -22.02
N TRP A 39 -2.04 -0.71 -22.34
CA TRP A 39 -3.41 -0.44 -22.79
C TRP A 39 -3.71 -0.83 -24.24
N SER A 40 -2.72 -1.29 -25.00
CA SER A 40 -2.92 -1.96 -26.28
C SER A 40 -3.16 -3.47 -26.13
N VAL A 41 -2.71 -4.05 -25.01
CA VAL A 41 -2.87 -5.46 -24.69
C VAL A 41 -4.17 -5.73 -23.95
N ILE A 42 -4.55 -4.83 -23.03
CA ILE A 42 -5.74 -4.98 -22.18
C ILE A 42 -6.38 -3.61 -21.91
N SER A 43 -7.71 -3.55 -21.93
CA SER A 43 -8.40 -2.31 -21.52
C SER A 43 -8.35 -2.11 -20.00
N PRO A 44 -8.47 -0.87 -19.48
CA PRO A 44 -8.59 -0.65 -18.04
C PRO A 44 -9.71 -1.45 -17.38
N SER A 45 -10.89 -1.53 -18.03
CA SER A 45 -12.02 -2.30 -17.53
C SER A 45 -11.74 -3.81 -17.47
N ASP A 46 -11.05 -4.36 -18.48
CA ASP A 46 -10.65 -5.77 -18.47
C ASP A 46 -9.58 -6.04 -17.42
N ALA A 47 -8.64 -5.11 -17.23
CA ALA A 47 -7.63 -5.19 -16.18
C ALA A 47 -8.26 -5.17 -14.78
N LEU A 48 -9.31 -4.36 -14.56
CA LEU A 48 -10.08 -4.36 -13.31
C LEU A 48 -10.77 -5.70 -13.08
N ARG A 49 -11.47 -6.25 -14.08
CA ARG A 49 -12.11 -7.57 -13.98
C ARG A 49 -11.10 -8.67 -13.70
N ALA A 50 -9.99 -8.70 -14.44
CA ALA A 50 -8.94 -9.70 -14.23
C ALA A 50 -8.32 -9.61 -12.83
N ARG A 51 -8.10 -8.40 -12.34
CA ARG A 51 -7.58 -8.13 -10.98
C ARG A 51 -8.52 -8.65 -9.91
N GLU A 52 -9.81 -8.34 -10.01
CA GLU A 52 -10.86 -8.78 -9.09
C GLU A 52 -10.97 -10.30 -9.06
N GLN A 53 -11.13 -10.92 -10.22
CA GLN A 53 -11.27 -12.37 -10.34
C GLN A 53 -10.05 -13.12 -9.82
N SER A 54 -8.84 -12.63 -10.14
CA SER A 54 -7.59 -13.24 -9.68
C SER A 54 -7.42 -13.14 -8.17
N ALA A 55 -7.79 -12.00 -7.59
CA ALA A 55 -7.70 -11.79 -6.15
C ALA A 55 -8.70 -12.66 -5.39
N ALA A 56 -9.97 -12.70 -5.82
CA ALA A 56 -10.99 -13.56 -5.21
C ALA A 56 -10.61 -15.05 -5.32
N ALA A 57 -10.13 -15.48 -6.49
CA ALA A 57 -9.67 -16.87 -6.69
C ALA A 57 -8.46 -17.19 -5.78
N ALA A 58 -7.51 -16.25 -5.62
CA ALA A 58 -6.36 -16.44 -4.73
C ALA A 58 -6.79 -16.57 -3.27
N LEU A 59 -7.66 -15.70 -2.78
CA LEU A 59 -8.18 -15.77 -1.41
C LEU A 59 -8.91 -17.09 -1.15
N ARG A 60 -9.72 -17.56 -2.09
CA ARG A 60 -10.38 -18.88 -1.97
C ARG A 60 -9.39 -20.04 -1.95
N ARG A 61 -8.31 -19.99 -2.75
CA ARG A 61 -7.22 -21.00 -2.66
C ARG A 61 -6.55 -21.00 -1.29
N CYS A 62 -6.46 -19.84 -0.63
CA CYS A 62 -5.97 -19.72 0.74
C CYS A 62 -7.00 -20.24 1.79
N GLY A 63 -8.19 -20.69 1.38
CA GLY A 63 -9.21 -21.23 2.28
C GLY A 63 -10.16 -20.18 2.85
N VAL A 64 -10.25 -18.98 2.25
CA VAL A 64 -11.23 -17.95 2.66
C VAL A 64 -12.61 -18.33 2.14
N ALA A 65 -13.57 -18.52 3.05
CA ALA A 65 -14.96 -18.87 2.73
C ALA A 65 -15.83 -17.61 2.52
N ASP A 66 -16.93 -17.77 1.77
CA ASP A 66 -17.81 -16.64 1.43
C ASP A 66 -18.53 -16.04 2.66
N ASP A 67 -18.94 -16.87 3.62
CA ASP A 67 -19.58 -16.44 4.87
C ASP A 67 -18.62 -15.68 5.78
N GLU A 68 -17.40 -16.17 5.90
CA GLU A 68 -16.32 -15.53 6.65
C GLU A 68 -15.94 -14.16 6.02
N ALA A 69 -15.81 -14.10 4.70
CA ALA A 69 -15.50 -12.87 3.99
C ALA A 69 -16.61 -11.82 4.10
N ARG A 70 -17.88 -12.23 4.20
CA ARG A 70 -19.04 -11.33 4.19
C ARG A 70 -19.01 -10.33 5.34
N VAL A 71 -18.81 -10.79 6.57
CA VAL A 71 -18.82 -9.94 7.78
C VAL A 71 -17.67 -8.92 7.70
N ALA A 72 -16.46 -9.40 7.40
CA ALA A 72 -15.30 -8.52 7.24
C ALA A 72 -15.49 -7.52 6.08
N ALA A 73 -16.10 -7.96 4.96
CA ALA A 73 -16.35 -7.11 3.80
C ALA A 73 -17.34 -5.98 4.12
N ASP A 74 -18.42 -6.27 4.83
CA ASP A 74 -19.46 -5.27 5.14
C ASP A 74 -18.91 -4.18 6.08
N LEU A 75 -18.15 -4.55 7.10
CA LEU A 75 -17.51 -3.60 8.01
C LEU A 75 -16.39 -2.81 7.31
N ALA A 76 -15.51 -3.49 6.56
CA ALA A 76 -14.45 -2.82 5.81
C ALA A 76 -15.02 -1.88 4.72
N MET A 77 -16.14 -2.24 4.08
CA MET A 77 -16.82 -1.38 3.12
C MET A 77 -17.41 -0.14 3.80
N LYS A 78 -18.04 -0.28 4.98
CA LYS A 78 -18.55 0.85 5.77
C LYS A 78 -17.42 1.82 6.10
N ALA A 79 -16.29 1.33 6.60
CA ALA A 79 -15.09 2.14 6.85
C ALA A 79 -14.58 2.82 5.57
N ALA A 80 -14.35 2.03 4.52
CA ALA A 80 -13.78 2.51 3.26
C ALA A 80 -14.65 3.54 2.54
N THR A 81 -15.97 3.48 2.66
CA THR A 81 -16.88 4.43 2.02
C THR A 81 -17.12 5.70 2.85
N GLY A 82 -16.89 5.65 4.14
CA GLY A 82 -17.02 6.80 5.05
C GLY A 82 -15.87 7.80 4.96
N ALA A 83 -14.73 7.41 4.42
CA ALA A 83 -13.53 8.25 4.40
C ALA A 83 -13.59 9.36 3.33
N GLU A 84 -12.94 10.49 3.63
CA GLU A 84 -12.85 11.65 2.73
C GLU A 84 -11.96 11.37 1.51
N VAL A 85 -12.37 11.88 0.34
CA VAL A 85 -11.65 11.71 -0.93
C VAL A 85 -10.62 12.82 -1.21
N GLY A 86 -10.71 13.95 -0.52
CA GLY A 86 -9.85 15.11 -0.77
C GLY A 86 -8.36 14.76 -0.69
N GLY A 87 -7.59 15.07 -1.74
CA GLY A 87 -6.15 14.80 -1.83
C GLY A 87 -5.78 13.32 -2.00
N ARG A 88 -6.74 12.40 -2.26
CA ARG A 88 -6.53 10.95 -2.29
C ARG A 88 -6.91 10.36 -3.64
N THR A 89 -6.02 10.49 -4.62
CA THR A 89 -6.29 10.19 -6.03
C THR A 89 -6.59 8.71 -6.29
N LEU A 90 -5.77 7.80 -5.77
CA LEU A 90 -5.97 6.36 -5.99
C LEU A 90 -7.16 5.83 -5.19
N TYR A 91 -7.33 6.31 -3.98
CA TYR A 91 -8.50 5.97 -3.18
C TYR A 91 -9.79 6.44 -3.87
N ALA A 92 -9.86 7.69 -4.31
CA ALA A 92 -11.03 8.24 -5.00
C ALA A 92 -11.36 7.47 -6.28
N ALA A 93 -10.34 7.13 -7.09
CA ALA A 93 -10.51 6.35 -8.31
C ALA A 93 -11.04 4.93 -8.01
N ASN A 94 -10.53 4.26 -6.97
CA ASN A 94 -11.06 2.95 -6.57
C ASN A 94 -12.46 3.03 -5.95
N ARG A 95 -12.77 4.11 -5.20
CA ARG A 95 -14.08 4.34 -4.60
C ARG A 95 -15.19 4.54 -5.64
N ALA A 96 -14.84 5.06 -6.82
CA ALA A 96 -15.77 5.27 -7.93
C ALA A 96 -16.16 3.97 -8.68
N LEU A 97 -15.48 2.85 -8.39
CA LEU A 97 -15.80 1.56 -9.00
C LEU A 97 -17.07 0.97 -8.40
N GLU A 98 -17.79 0.18 -9.21
CA GLU A 98 -18.92 -0.61 -8.73
C GLU A 98 -18.47 -1.66 -7.71
N TRP A 99 -19.30 -1.90 -6.68
CA TRP A 99 -19.03 -2.90 -5.68
C TRP A 99 -19.35 -4.32 -6.18
N PRO A 100 -18.42 -5.27 -6.03
CA PRO A 100 -18.67 -6.66 -6.37
C PRO A 100 -19.81 -7.26 -5.54
N GLN A 101 -20.62 -8.13 -6.16
CA GLN A 101 -21.63 -8.90 -5.44
C GLN A 101 -21.03 -10.11 -4.70
N ASP A 102 -19.93 -10.64 -5.22
CA ASP A 102 -19.15 -11.71 -4.61
C ASP A 102 -18.50 -11.23 -3.29
N PRO A 103 -18.75 -11.89 -2.13
CA PRO A 103 -18.30 -11.40 -0.84
C PRO A 103 -16.77 -11.39 -0.69
N VAL A 104 -16.06 -12.34 -1.31
CA VAL A 104 -14.59 -12.38 -1.26
C VAL A 104 -13.99 -11.27 -2.13
N ALA A 105 -14.56 -11.01 -3.30
CA ALA A 105 -14.16 -9.88 -4.15
C ALA A 105 -14.48 -8.54 -3.47
N ARG A 106 -15.63 -8.44 -2.78
CA ARG A 106 -16.03 -7.25 -2.01
C ARG A 106 -15.05 -6.97 -0.87
N LEU A 107 -14.67 -7.99 -0.10
CA LEU A 107 -13.64 -7.87 0.92
C LEU A 107 -12.34 -7.32 0.34
N TRP A 108 -11.86 -7.94 -0.74
CA TRP A 108 -10.64 -7.48 -1.40
C TRP A 108 -10.73 -6.04 -1.91
N GLN A 109 -11.89 -5.63 -2.48
CA GLN A 109 -12.13 -4.25 -2.92
C GLN A 109 -12.11 -3.29 -1.73
N ALA A 110 -12.79 -3.60 -0.62
CA ALA A 110 -12.79 -2.77 0.58
C ALA A 110 -11.39 -2.59 1.15
N MET A 111 -10.62 -3.67 1.27
CA MET A 111 -9.24 -3.62 1.73
C MET A 111 -8.33 -2.86 0.75
N THR A 112 -8.62 -2.91 -0.56
CA THR A 112 -7.92 -2.09 -1.55
C THR A 112 -8.18 -0.60 -1.32
N LEU A 113 -9.43 -0.20 -1.05
CA LEU A 113 -9.77 1.19 -0.76
C LEU A 113 -9.04 1.69 0.50
N LEU A 114 -9.07 0.94 1.60
CA LEU A 114 -8.39 1.30 2.85
C LEU A 114 -6.87 1.41 2.64
N ARG A 115 -6.28 0.49 1.88
CA ARG A 115 -4.87 0.52 1.51
C ARG A 115 -4.50 1.76 0.69
N GLU A 116 -5.29 2.11 -0.34
CA GLU A 116 -5.01 3.28 -1.16
C GLU A 116 -5.32 4.58 -0.40
N HIS A 117 -6.29 4.59 0.51
CA HIS A 117 -6.54 5.70 1.41
C HIS A 117 -5.32 6.00 2.29
N ARG A 118 -4.73 4.97 2.93
CA ARG A 118 -3.48 5.13 3.69
C ARG A 118 -2.32 5.54 2.78
N GLY A 119 -2.20 4.92 1.60
CA GLY A 119 -1.13 5.19 0.63
C GLY A 119 -1.12 6.62 0.12
N ASP A 120 -2.26 7.16 -0.28
CA ASP A 120 -2.40 8.56 -0.71
C ASP A 120 -2.08 9.53 0.45
N GLY A 121 -2.51 9.19 1.68
CA GLY A 121 -2.16 9.95 2.89
C GLY A 121 -0.65 9.97 3.13
N HIS A 122 0.02 8.83 2.99
CA HIS A 122 1.47 8.73 3.11
C HIS A 122 2.21 9.61 2.08
N VAL A 123 1.75 9.62 0.83
CA VAL A 123 2.30 10.50 -0.21
C VAL A 123 2.14 11.97 0.15
N ALA A 124 0.99 12.36 0.69
CA ALA A 124 0.75 13.73 1.15
C ALA A 124 1.72 14.15 2.27
N VAL A 125 1.95 13.27 3.26
CA VAL A 125 2.91 13.49 4.36
C VAL A 125 4.34 13.62 3.82
N LEU A 126 4.77 12.71 2.96
CA LEU A 126 6.10 12.78 2.32
C LEU A 126 6.30 14.10 1.59
N THR A 127 5.31 14.52 0.80
CA THR A 127 5.35 15.78 0.06
C THR A 127 5.44 16.98 1.00
N ALA A 128 4.64 17.00 2.07
CA ALA A 128 4.66 18.08 3.06
C ALA A 128 6.00 18.18 3.82
N LEU A 129 6.67 17.06 4.04
CA LEU A 129 7.99 17.00 4.70
C LEU A 129 9.15 17.21 3.72
N GLY A 130 8.88 17.42 2.43
CA GLY A 130 9.90 17.59 1.39
C GLY A 130 10.76 16.34 1.20
N ILE A 131 10.19 15.14 1.41
CA ILE A 131 10.85 13.85 1.17
C ILE A 131 10.35 13.31 -0.16
N SER A 132 11.23 13.18 -1.13
CA SER A 132 10.91 12.53 -2.40
C SER A 132 10.63 11.03 -2.21
N GLY A 133 9.90 10.42 -3.14
CA GLY A 133 9.65 8.98 -3.11
C GLY A 133 10.93 8.13 -3.12
N ARG A 134 12.01 8.66 -3.71
CA ARG A 134 13.32 8.02 -3.78
C ARG A 134 14.05 8.12 -2.46
N GLU A 135 14.10 9.30 -1.83
CA GLU A 135 14.64 9.49 -0.48
C GLU A 135 13.88 8.65 0.56
N CYS A 136 12.56 8.53 0.42
CA CYS A 136 11.75 7.65 1.27
C CYS A 136 12.23 6.18 1.21
N ASN A 137 12.58 5.69 0.03
CA ASN A 137 13.12 4.33 -0.13
C ASN A 137 14.48 4.16 0.56
N VAL A 138 15.37 5.16 0.47
CA VAL A 138 16.68 5.16 1.16
C VAL A 138 16.49 5.20 2.67
N LEU A 139 15.61 6.08 3.18
CA LEU A 139 15.27 6.13 4.62
C LEU A 139 14.67 4.81 5.13
N HIS A 140 13.88 4.13 4.29
CA HIS A 140 13.28 2.84 4.64
C HIS A 140 14.35 1.73 4.77
N ALA A 141 15.34 1.71 3.88
CA ALA A 141 16.48 0.82 3.99
C ALA A 141 17.36 1.15 5.21
N ALA A 142 17.67 2.44 5.42
CA ALA A 142 18.47 2.91 6.56
C ALA A 142 17.82 2.64 7.94
N ALA A 143 16.48 2.46 7.97
CA ALA A 143 15.74 2.03 9.15
C ALA A 143 15.76 0.50 9.35
N GLU A 144 16.52 -0.25 8.54
CA GLU A 144 16.67 -1.71 8.57
C GLU A 144 15.34 -2.49 8.44
N ARG A 145 14.30 -1.83 7.92
CA ARG A 145 12.99 -2.45 7.71
C ARG A 145 12.98 -3.42 6.54
N VAL A 146 13.79 -3.12 5.50
CA VAL A 146 13.92 -3.93 4.28
C VAL A 146 15.37 -3.85 3.79
N PRO A 147 15.98 -4.97 3.35
CA PRO A 147 17.32 -4.93 2.77
C PRO A 147 17.40 -3.98 1.55
N GLU A 148 18.45 -3.16 1.51
CA GLU A 148 18.70 -2.18 0.44
C GLU A 148 18.58 -2.82 -0.95
N GLU A 149 19.24 -3.95 -1.17
CA GLU A 149 19.24 -4.66 -2.45
C GLU A 149 17.84 -5.10 -2.90
N MET A 150 16.96 -5.42 -1.97
CA MET A 150 15.57 -5.74 -2.29
C MET A 150 14.83 -4.50 -2.82
N ILE A 151 15.05 -3.34 -2.20
CA ILE A 151 14.41 -2.08 -2.63
C ILE A 151 14.98 -1.68 -3.99
N LYS A 152 16.30 -1.63 -4.17
CA LYS A 152 16.97 -1.27 -5.43
C LYS A 152 16.43 -2.10 -6.58
N ARG A 153 16.43 -3.43 -6.43
CA ARG A 153 15.91 -4.35 -7.45
C ARG A 153 14.41 -4.14 -7.74
N SER A 154 13.58 -3.95 -6.69
CA SER A 154 12.13 -3.82 -6.86
C SER A 154 11.72 -2.47 -7.47
N ARG A 155 12.55 -1.44 -7.35
CA ARG A 155 12.31 -0.08 -7.84
C ARG A 155 13.13 0.29 -9.08
N ASP A 156 14.03 -0.59 -9.54
CA ASP A 156 14.88 -0.39 -10.72
C ASP A 156 15.91 0.75 -10.52
N TYR A 157 16.51 0.86 -9.32
CA TYR A 157 17.61 1.77 -9.05
C TYR A 157 18.95 1.13 -9.45
N ASP A 158 19.83 1.93 -10.07
CA ASP A 158 21.25 1.64 -10.09
C ASP A 158 21.96 2.22 -8.86
N ASP A 159 23.24 1.85 -8.67
CA ASP A 159 24.02 2.27 -7.52
C ASP A 159 24.27 3.78 -7.49
N ALA A 160 24.47 4.41 -8.65
CA ALA A 160 24.71 5.85 -8.75
C ALA A 160 23.45 6.65 -8.35
N GLN A 161 22.28 6.24 -8.82
CA GLN A 161 21.01 6.85 -8.42
C GLN A 161 20.75 6.69 -6.93
N TRP A 162 21.06 5.51 -6.39
CA TRP A 162 20.89 5.25 -4.95
C TRP A 162 21.80 6.14 -4.12
N GLU A 163 23.09 6.25 -4.47
CA GLU A 163 24.05 7.07 -3.74
C GLU A 163 23.74 8.57 -3.83
N LEU A 164 23.22 9.04 -4.96
CA LEU A 164 22.74 10.43 -5.10
C LEU A 164 21.70 10.78 -4.03
N HIS A 165 20.70 9.90 -3.82
CA HIS A 165 19.66 10.14 -2.81
C HIS A 165 20.17 9.95 -1.38
N ARG A 166 21.14 9.04 -1.18
CA ARG A 166 21.81 8.87 0.11
C ARG A 166 22.58 10.14 0.49
N GLU A 167 23.33 10.72 -0.44
CA GLU A 167 24.07 11.95 -0.21
C GLU A 167 23.15 13.13 0.08
N ALA A 168 22.06 13.30 -0.65
CA ALA A 168 21.08 14.34 -0.38
C ALA A 168 20.50 14.24 1.05
N LEU A 169 20.30 13.02 1.56
CA LEU A 169 19.85 12.79 2.94
C LEU A 169 20.95 13.06 3.97
N ARG A 170 22.24 12.81 3.64
CA ARG A 170 23.39 13.19 4.48
C ARG A 170 23.53 14.70 4.60
N GLU A 171 23.44 15.42 3.49
CA GLU A 171 23.46 16.89 3.47
C GLU A 171 22.35 17.50 4.32
N ARG A 172 21.20 16.84 4.41
CA ARG A 172 20.08 17.22 5.27
C ARG A 172 20.28 16.78 6.75
N GLY A 173 21.38 16.10 7.08
CA GLY A 173 21.66 15.60 8.41
C GLY A 173 20.75 14.43 8.86
N LEU A 174 20.08 13.76 7.92
CA LEU A 174 19.17 12.64 8.22
C LEU A 174 19.90 11.29 8.24
N LEU A 175 21.02 11.18 7.51
CA LEU A 175 21.92 10.03 7.55
C LEU A 175 23.31 10.49 7.99
N ASP A 176 24.05 9.60 8.63
CA ASP A 176 25.47 9.79 8.93
C ASP A 176 26.35 9.33 7.74
N THR A 177 27.67 9.43 7.91
CA THR A 177 28.65 9.03 6.87
C THR A 177 28.61 7.54 6.56
N ALA A 178 28.13 6.71 7.48
CA ALA A 178 27.95 5.26 7.28
C ALA A 178 26.61 4.92 6.61
N GLY A 179 25.72 5.91 6.39
CA GLY A 179 24.39 5.72 5.83
C GLY A 179 23.35 5.25 6.85
N VAL A 180 23.64 5.36 8.14
CA VAL A 180 22.72 5.03 9.24
C VAL A 180 21.90 6.26 9.62
N LEU A 181 20.65 6.07 10.05
CA LEU A 181 19.80 7.15 10.50
C LEU A 181 20.42 7.89 11.68
N THR A 182 20.57 9.22 11.56
CA THR A 182 20.89 10.09 12.68
C THR A 182 19.72 10.17 13.66
N LYS A 183 19.89 10.89 14.78
CA LYS A 183 18.76 11.20 15.67
C LYS A 183 17.65 11.92 14.90
N ALA A 184 17.99 12.95 14.12
CA ALA A 184 17.03 13.70 13.31
C ALA A 184 16.36 12.81 12.25
N GLY A 185 17.12 11.89 11.63
CA GLY A 185 16.56 10.93 10.67
C GLY A 185 15.54 9.99 11.31
N ARG A 186 15.79 9.49 12.52
CA ARG A 186 14.86 8.66 13.28
C ARG A 186 13.60 9.42 13.69
N GLU A 187 13.75 10.64 14.18
CA GLU A 187 12.65 11.51 14.58
C GLU A 187 11.75 11.85 13.38
N LEU A 188 12.34 12.19 12.23
CA LEU A 188 11.60 12.41 10.98
C LEU A 188 10.85 11.16 10.55
N LYS A 189 11.52 10.00 10.57
CA LYS A 189 10.92 8.73 10.18
C LYS A 189 9.74 8.37 11.09
N GLN A 190 9.88 8.55 12.39
CA GLN A 190 8.80 8.32 13.35
C GLN A 190 7.63 9.29 13.13
N HIS A 191 7.91 10.59 13.00
CA HIS A 191 6.87 11.58 12.70
C HIS A 191 6.11 11.29 11.41
N LEU A 192 6.81 10.81 10.37
CA LEU A 192 6.21 10.40 9.11
C LEU A 192 5.23 9.23 9.30
N GLU A 193 5.63 8.21 10.06
CA GLU A 193 4.75 7.06 10.34
C GLU A 193 3.55 7.47 11.20
N ASP A 194 3.77 8.18 12.31
CA ASP A 194 2.70 8.62 13.21
C ASP A 194 1.66 9.48 12.48
N THR A 195 2.12 10.40 11.61
CA THR A 195 1.23 11.25 10.83
C THR A 195 0.47 10.43 9.77
N THR A 196 1.15 9.50 9.10
CA THR A 196 0.51 8.59 8.14
C THR A 196 -0.56 7.74 8.80
N ASP A 197 -0.28 7.21 9.99
CA ASP A 197 -1.22 6.35 10.73
C ASP A 197 -2.41 7.16 11.25
N ALA A 198 -2.19 8.38 11.76
CA ALA A 198 -3.28 9.28 12.15
C ALA A 198 -4.21 9.61 10.96
N LEU A 199 -3.64 9.85 9.77
CA LEU A 199 -4.43 10.07 8.55
C LEU A 199 -5.17 8.81 8.09
N ALA A 200 -4.60 7.61 8.32
CA ALA A 200 -5.21 6.34 7.95
C ALA A 200 -6.38 5.98 8.87
N LEU A 201 -6.24 6.22 10.18
CA LEU A 201 -7.27 5.97 11.19
C LEU A 201 -8.57 6.74 10.91
N ALA A 202 -8.50 7.89 10.23
CA ALA A 202 -9.70 8.63 9.82
C ALA A 202 -10.68 7.80 8.97
N ALA A 203 -10.21 6.76 8.27
CA ALA A 203 -11.09 5.85 7.53
C ALA A 203 -11.96 4.98 8.46
N LEU A 204 -11.51 4.71 9.69
CA LEU A 204 -12.25 3.93 10.67
C LEU A 204 -13.29 4.74 11.44
N ALA A 205 -13.32 6.07 11.32
CA ALA A 205 -14.25 6.94 12.03
C ALA A 205 -15.74 6.69 11.73
N ALA A 206 -16.04 5.94 10.66
CA ALA A 206 -17.39 5.52 10.33
C ALA A 206 -17.88 4.30 11.15
N LEU A 207 -16.95 3.62 11.85
CA LEU A 207 -17.23 2.47 12.70
C LEU A 207 -17.27 2.90 14.16
N ASP A 208 -18.11 2.27 14.96
CA ASP A 208 -18.00 2.35 16.41
C ASP A 208 -16.93 1.36 16.94
N ASP A 209 -16.60 1.46 18.23
CA ASP A 209 -15.53 0.64 18.83
C ASP A 209 -15.81 -0.87 18.71
N SER A 210 -17.06 -1.29 18.83
CA SER A 210 -17.45 -2.70 18.72
C SER A 210 -17.34 -3.20 17.27
N GLU A 211 -17.64 -2.36 16.29
CA GLU A 211 -17.49 -2.66 14.87
C GLU A 211 -16.00 -2.72 14.47
N VAL A 212 -15.16 -1.86 15.05
CA VAL A 212 -13.69 -1.92 14.85
C VAL A 212 -13.14 -3.23 15.38
N GLU A 213 -13.52 -3.60 16.61
CA GLU A 213 -13.09 -4.87 17.22
C GLU A 213 -13.56 -6.07 16.39
N GLU A 214 -14.82 -6.06 15.95
CA GLU A 214 -15.37 -7.12 15.08
C GLU A 214 -14.65 -7.20 13.73
N LEU A 215 -14.32 -6.05 13.12
CA LEU A 215 -13.55 -6.02 11.87
C LEU A 215 -12.19 -6.72 12.04
N PHE A 216 -11.44 -6.40 13.09
CA PHE A 216 -10.15 -7.06 13.34
C PHE A 216 -10.31 -8.53 13.69
N ARG A 217 -11.30 -8.86 14.52
CA ARG A 217 -11.60 -10.24 14.90
C ARG A 217 -11.92 -11.13 13.68
N THR A 218 -12.58 -10.59 12.67
CA THR A 218 -12.92 -11.31 11.44
C THR A 218 -11.76 -11.31 10.41
N LEU A 219 -10.95 -10.26 10.33
CA LEU A 219 -9.83 -10.15 9.39
C LEU A 219 -8.62 -10.99 9.82
N THR A 220 -8.34 -11.10 11.12
CA THR A 220 -7.16 -11.80 11.62
C THR A 220 -7.10 -13.27 11.18
N PRO A 221 -8.19 -14.09 11.32
CA PRO A 221 -8.19 -15.46 10.81
C PRO A 221 -8.01 -15.55 9.29
N ILE A 222 -8.61 -14.63 8.53
CA ILE A 222 -8.44 -14.55 7.06
C ILE A 222 -6.97 -14.28 6.73
N THR A 223 -6.34 -13.32 7.40
CA THR A 223 -4.93 -12.97 7.19
C THR A 223 -4.01 -14.14 7.54
N ARG A 224 -4.29 -14.86 8.63
CA ARG A 224 -3.54 -16.09 9.00
C ARG A 224 -3.61 -17.15 7.89
N LYS A 225 -4.78 -17.39 7.31
CA LYS A 225 -4.95 -18.32 6.18
C LYS A 225 -4.10 -17.90 4.97
N VAL A 226 -4.14 -16.61 4.61
CA VAL A 226 -3.37 -16.06 3.49
C VAL A 226 -1.86 -16.22 3.72
N VAL A 227 -1.38 -15.96 4.93
CA VAL A 227 0.04 -16.12 5.29
C VAL A 227 0.43 -17.60 5.32
N ALA A 228 -0.41 -18.48 5.88
CA ALA A 228 -0.16 -19.91 5.94
C ALA A 228 -0.10 -20.59 4.57
N ALA A 229 -0.81 -20.07 3.57
CA ALA A 229 -0.78 -20.56 2.19
C ALA A 229 0.60 -20.39 1.51
N GLY A 230 1.48 -19.53 2.03
CA GLY A 230 2.86 -19.38 1.56
C GLY A 230 3.02 -18.56 0.28
N ASP A 231 1.95 -18.07 -0.31
CA ASP A 231 1.98 -17.24 -1.54
C ASP A 231 2.62 -15.86 -1.31
N ILE A 232 2.64 -15.39 -0.06
CA ILE A 232 3.26 -14.11 0.31
C ILE A 232 4.63 -14.38 0.95
N PRO A 233 5.74 -13.85 0.39
CA PRO A 233 7.06 -14.03 0.97
C PRO A 233 7.15 -13.40 2.37
N ALA A 234 7.98 -13.97 3.26
CA ALA A 234 8.18 -13.46 4.62
C ALA A 234 8.76 -12.04 4.62
N ALA A 235 9.69 -11.76 3.71
CA ALA A 235 10.25 -10.43 3.50
C ALA A 235 9.55 -9.74 2.32
N THR A 236 9.00 -8.57 2.56
CA THR A 236 8.34 -7.74 1.53
C THR A 236 8.95 -6.35 1.48
N PRO A 237 8.87 -5.63 0.35
CA PRO A 237 9.35 -4.25 0.27
C PRO A 237 8.61 -3.26 1.20
N MET A 238 7.55 -3.67 1.88
CA MET A 238 6.83 -2.88 2.88
C MET A 238 7.30 -3.14 4.31
N GLY A 239 8.15 -4.14 4.55
CA GLY A 239 8.66 -4.45 5.88
C GLY A 239 7.60 -4.85 6.90
N LEU A 240 6.50 -5.49 6.46
CA LEU A 240 5.42 -5.91 7.35
C LEU A 240 5.89 -7.02 8.29
N SER A 241 5.62 -6.86 9.59
CA SER A 241 5.80 -7.90 10.60
C SER A 241 4.64 -8.91 10.55
N ARG A 242 4.95 -10.17 10.87
CA ARG A 242 3.95 -11.22 11.06
C ARG A 242 3.73 -11.57 12.54
N ALA A 243 4.54 -10.98 13.44
CA ALA A 243 4.47 -11.27 14.87
C ALA A 243 3.10 -10.93 15.47
N ASP A 244 2.47 -9.86 14.97
CA ASP A 244 1.17 -9.41 15.47
C ASP A 244 0.01 -10.32 15.07
N LEU A 245 0.21 -11.26 14.13
CA LEU A 245 -0.85 -12.20 13.73
C LEU A 245 -1.15 -13.27 14.79
N ASP A 246 -0.25 -13.46 15.75
CA ASP A 246 -0.44 -14.41 16.87
C ASP A 246 -1.17 -13.76 18.06
N ASP A 247 -1.37 -12.44 18.03
CA ASP A 247 -2.04 -11.65 19.06
C ASP A 247 -3.33 -11.02 18.52
N ASP A 248 -4.48 -11.54 18.92
CA ASP A 248 -5.80 -11.07 18.47
C ASP A 248 -6.12 -9.65 18.94
N SER A 249 -5.40 -9.14 19.96
CA SER A 249 -5.58 -7.78 20.50
C SER A 249 -4.53 -6.78 20.02
N ALA A 250 -3.68 -7.15 19.05
CA ALA A 250 -2.60 -6.27 18.57
C ALA A 250 -3.09 -4.90 18.05
N HIS A 251 -4.31 -4.84 17.53
CA HIS A 251 -4.94 -3.60 17.06
C HIS A 251 -5.33 -2.62 18.17
N LEU A 252 -5.31 -3.04 19.43
CA LEU A 252 -5.65 -2.21 20.59
C LEU A 252 -4.43 -1.51 21.22
N ARG A 253 -3.24 -1.65 20.61
CA ARG A 253 -1.96 -1.12 21.12
C ARG A 253 -1.55 0.19 20.50
#